data_aead113a20cbc0b08fc9d23e4e89c730
#
_entry.id   aead113a20cbc0b08fc9d23e4e89c730
#
_cell.length_a   1.000
_cell.length_b   1.000
_cell.length_c   1.000
_cell.angle_alpha   90.00
_cell.angle_beta   90.00
_cell.angle_gamma   90.00
#
_symmetry.space_group_name_H-M   'P 1'
#
loop_
_entity.id
_entity.type
_entity.pdbx_description
1 polymer ?
#
loop_
_entity_poly.entity_id
_entity_poly.type
_entity_poly.pdbx_seq_one_letter_code
_entity_poly.pdbx_strand_id
1 'polypeptide(L)'
;MNTPDKVIAIAQAEVGYLEKSKAAYQADPNVLYDKTKGAGQDNVTLYGKEMHDVYPQTMDFPAAWCDCFVDWCFYKAYGVTTAQNMICGNFDDYTVNSAKQYQKKGAWYTTPEIGDQIFFRNDTRICHTGLVENVAGGKVYTIEGNTSDKNVLEPNGGCVARKSYPLNYAKIAGYGRPLYDKAESVQSYIQGIDVNEAQGVIDFEQVKEAGIKFVCMRSTRKSGKPDAYFERNLAECIDKRLDYSCFKYAYAKSHEDARIEADGVINLLKDRKMPIWYDLEDSTLVPLGKDGIEGITLAFLGECKDAGYDVGIYCNKNWYDNYISDYLKNKFKFWIARYGKNNGEIMELYKPKGKNIVAWQYTSKGRVPGITGNVDRDVLY
;
A
#
# COMPACT_ATOMS: atom_id res chain seq x y z
N MET A 1 -4.59 7.20 -6.94
CA MET A 1 -3.27 7.61 -6.43
C MET A 1 -2.25 7.55 -7.55
N ASN A 2 -1.44 8.59 -7.66
CA ASN A 2 -0.32 8.67 -8.58
C ASN A 2 0.91 8.12 -7.85
N THR A 3 1.25 6.84 -8.08
CA THR A 3 2.32 6.14 -7.36
C THR A 3 3.45 5.75 -8.31
N PRO A 4 4.71 5.65 -7.84
CA PRO A 4 5.84 5.21 -8.68
C PRO A 4 5.59 3.91 -9.42
N ASP A 5 4.86 2.97 -8.81
CA ASP A 5 4.64 1.62 -9.35
C ASP A 5 4.02 1.61 -10.75
N LYS A 6 3.11 2.57 -11.02
CA LYS A 6 2.46 2.64 -12.34
C LYS A 6 3.45 3.01 -13.46
N VAL A 7 4.25 4.05 -13.23
CA VAL A 7 5.22 4.50 -14.26
C VAL A 7 6.35 3.49 -14.43
N ILE A 8 6.78 2.87 -13.33
CA ILE A 8 7.80 1.81 -13.36
C ILE A 8 7.29 0.58 -14.11
N ALA A 9 6.07 0.12 -13.86
CA ALA A 9 5.48 -1.02 -14.56
C ALA A 9 5.41 -0.80 -16.09
N ILE A 10 5.10 0.41 -16.53
CA ILE A 10 5.11 0.78 -17.96
C ILE A 10 6.54 0.70 -18.51
N ALA A 11 7.52 1.31 -17.83
CA ALA A 11 8.91 1.26 -18.25
C ALA A 11 9.47 -0.17 -18.30
N GLN A 12 9.12 -1.00 -17.31
CA GLN A 12 9.50 -2.43 -17.25
C GLN A 12 8.95 -3.21 -18.44
N ALA A 13 7.71 -2.93 -18.84
CA ALA A 13 7.09 -3.57 -20.00
C ALA A 13 7.85 -3.26 -21.30
N GLU A 14 8.56 -2.15 -21.39
CA GLU A 14 9.29 -1.72 -22.60
C GLU A 14 10.74 -2.23 -22.69
N VAL A 15 11.29 -2.83 -21.64
CA VAL A 15 12.65 -3.36 -21.67
C VAL A 15 12.84 -4.33 -22.83
N GLY A 16 13.93 -4.12 -23.61
CA GLY A 16 14.24 -4.87 -24.82
C GLY A 16 13.67 -4.25 -26.10
N TYR A 17 12.98 -3.10 -26.04
CA TYR A 17 12.59 -2.37 -27.23
C TYR A 17 13.83 -1.82 -27.94
N LEU A 18 13.85 -1.95 -29.28
CA LEU A 18 14.88 -1.41 -30.17
C LEU A 18 14.30 -0.32 -31.05
N GLU A 19 15.00 0.81 -31.19
CA GLU A 19 14.62 1.84 -32.15
C GLU A 19 14.63 1.29 -33.58
N LYS A 20 13.88 1.93 -34.45
CA LYS A 20 13.67 1.45 -35.83
C LYS A 20 14.52 2.24 -36.81
N SER A 21 14.85 1.61 -37.92
CA SER A 21 15.37 2.33 -39.07
C SER A 21 14.26 3.14 -39.75
N LYS A 22 14.63 4.26 -40.36
CA LYS A 22 13.70 5.06 -41.20
C LYS A 22 13.13 4.23 -42.34
N ALA A 23 13.94 3.36 -42.96
CA ALA A 23 13.49 2.49 -44.02
C ALA A 23 12.41 1.51 -43.55
N ALA A 24 12.59 0.87 -42.38
CA ALA A 24 11.59 -0.04 -41.83
C ALA A 24 10.27 0.70 -41.49
N TYR A 25 10.35 1.89 -40.90
CA TYR A 25 9.19 2.72 -40.60
C TYR A 25 8.44 3.20 -41.86
N GLN A 26 9.15 3.58 -42.89
CA GLN A 26 8.55 3.98 -44.19
C GLN A 26 7.86 2.81 -44.90
N ALA A 27 8.41 1.60 -44.77
CA ALA A 27 7.82 0.39 -45.33
C ALA A 27 6.56 -0.06 -44.60
N ASP A 28 6.56 0.01 -43.28
CA ASP A 28 5.41 -0.32 -42.42
C ASP A 28 5.47 0.47 -41.13
N PRO A 29 4.64 1.53 -40.96
CA PRO A 29 4.59 2.30 -39.75
C PRO A 29 4.21 1.50 -38.48
N ASN A 30 3.54 0.35 -38.63
CA ASN A 30 3.19 -0.52 -37.51
C ASN A 30 4.42 -1.22 -36.89
N VAL A 31 5.57 -1.17 -37.53
CA VAL A 31 6.83 -1.69 -36.99
C VAL A 31 7.16 -1.06 -35.60
N LEU A 32 6.64 0.12 -35.32
CA LEU A 32 6.82 0.80 -34.03
C LEU A 32 6.28 -0.02 -32.87
N TYR A 33 5.25 -0.83 -33.07
CA TYR A 33 4.62 -1.65 -32.02
C TYR A 33 5.32 -3.01 -31.80
N ASP A 34 6.26 -3.38 -32.65
CA ASP A 34 7.09 -4.57 -32.43
C ASP A 34 8.40 -4.17 -31.75
N LYS A 35 8.75 -4.85 -30.65
CA LYS A 35 9.93 -4.47 -29.88
C LYS A 35 11.25 -4.59 -30.62
N THR A 36 11.41 -5.58 -31.47
CA THR A 36 12.72 -5.96 -32.05
C THR A 36 12.79 -5.87 -33.57
N LYS A 37 11.63 -5.96 -34.23
CA LYS A 37 11.57 -5.93 -35.69
C LYS A 37 11.96 -4.55 -36.23
N GLY A 38 12.65 -4.53 -37.38
CA GLY A 38 13.00 -3.27 -38.05
C GLY A 38 14.05 -2.42 -37.33
N ALA A 39 14.84 -3.00 -36.42
CA ALA A 39 15.87 -2.31 -35.66
C ALA A 39 16.81 -1.49 -36.55
N GLY A 40 17.21 -0.31 -36.05
CA GLY A 40 18.08 0.65 -36.73
C GLY A 40 18.76 1.60 -35.77
N GLN A 41 19.26 2.73 -36.30
CA GLN A 41 19.96 3.77 -35.55
C GLN A 41 19.47 5.17 -35.97
N ASP A 42 18.16 5.30 -36.23
CA ASP A 42 17.59 6.52 -36.77
C ASP A 42 16.70 7.28 -35.78
N ASN A 43 16.73 6.93 -34.51
CA ASN A 43 15.91 7.49 -33.45
C ASN A 43 14.38 7.39 -33.73
N VAL A 44 13.97 6.44 -34.56
CA VAL A 44 12.55 6.23 -34.86
C VAL A 44 11.97 5.28 -33.84
N THR A 45 11.08 5.78 -32.97
CA THR A 45 10.52 5.00 -31.87
C THR A 45 9.02 5.21 -31.73
N LEU A 46 8.33 4.25 -31.09
CA LEU A 46 6.95 4.39 -30.65
C LEU A 46 6.79 5.62 -29.75
N TYR A 47 7.71 5.78 -28.82
CA TYR A 47 7.67 6.85 -27.81
C TYR A 47 7.76 8.23 -28.46
N GLY A 48 8.76 8.43 -29.34
CA GLY A 48 8.92 9.68 -30.08
C GLY A 48 7.71 9.99 -30.96
N LYS A 49 7.14 9.00 -31.66
CA LYS A 49 5.97 9.20 -32.51
C LYS A 49 4.74 9.59 -31.70
N GLU A 50 4.40 8.83 -30.66
CA GLU A 50 3.22 9.12 -29.81
C GLU A 50 3.36 10.48 -29.08
N MET A 51 4.54 10.79 -28.55
CA MET A 51 4.76 12.05 -27.85
C MET A 51 4.73 13.26 -28.79
N HIS A 52 5.30 13.14 -30.00
CA HIS A 52 5.17 14.17 -31.05
C HIS A 52 3.70 14.39 -31.42
N ASP A 53 2.91 13.35 -31.58
CA ASP A 53 1.49 13.47 -31.92
C ASP A 53 0.67 14.17 -30.80
N VAL A 54 1.03 13.94 -29.55
CA VAL A 54 0.32 14.51 -28.39
C VAL A 54 0.85 15.88 -28.00
N TYR A 55 2.15 16.14 -28.17
CA TYR A 55 2.81 17.36 -27.71
C TYR A 55 3.91 17.83 -28.67
N PRO A 56 3.55 18.28 -29.89
CA PRO A 56 4.51 18.61 -30.95
C PRO A 56 5.34 19.89 -30.70
N GLN A 57 5.04 20.65 -29.63
CA GLN A 57 5.71 21.91 -29.35
C GLN A 57 7.16 21.74 -28.91
N THR A 58 7.48 20.63 -28.24
CA THR A 58 8.79 20.36 -27.66
C THR A 58 9.21 18.88 -27.79
N MET A 59 8.44 18.09 -28.53
CA MET A 59 8.72 16.68 -28.81
C MET A 59 8.98 16.50 -30.32
N ASP A 60 10.25 16.47 -30.70
CA ASP A 60 10.64 16.25 -32.10
C ASP A 60 10.58 14.74 -32.46
N PHE A 61 10.29 14.45 -33.73
CA PHE A 61 10.29 13.09 -34.24
C PHE A 61 10.79 13.02 -35.67
N PRO A 62 11.80 12.18 -35.97
CA PRO A 62 12.63 11.39 -35.04
C PRO A 62 13.70 12.25 -34.35
N ALA A 63 13.93 12.04 -33.05
CA ALA A 63 14.92 12.75 -32.25
C ALA A 63 15.51 11.83 -31.17
N ALA A 64 16.55 12.29 -30.46
CA ALA A 64 17.07 11.58 -29.29
C ALA A 64 15.96 11.38 -28.24
N TRP A 65 15.77 10.18 -27.75
CA TRP A 65 14.54 9.80 -27.09
C TRP A 65 14.68 9.33 -25.64
N CYS A 66 15.82 9.60 -24.97
CA CYS A 66 15.98 9.21 -23.55
C CYS A 66 14.99 9.96 -22.64
N ASP A 67 14.81 11.27 -22.84
CA ASP A 67 13.87 12.08 -22.04
C ASP A 67 12.42 11.82 -22.48
N CYS A 68 12.21 11.79 -23.78
CA CYS A 68 10.93 11.43 -24.37
C CYS A 68 10.37 10.08 -23.87
N PHE A 69 11.23 9.07 -23.65
CA PHE A 69 10.83 7.78 -23.08
C PHE A 69 10.31 7.92 -21.65
N VAL A 70 10.97 8.72 -20.82
CA VAL A 70 10.52 8.97 -19.45
C VAL A 70 9.18 9.68 -19.47
N ASP A 71 9.05 10.75 -20.24
CA ASP A 71 7.81 11.51 -20.39
C ASP A 71 6.66 10.66 -20.93
N TRP A 72 6.94 9.79 -21.90
CA TRP A 72 5.98 8.82 -22.42
C TRP A 72 5.49 7.86 -21.33
N CYS A 73 6.36 7.36 -20.46
CA CYS A 73 5.97 6.49 -19.35
C CYS A 73 5.01 7.22 -18.40
N PHE A 74 5.27 8.49 -18.08
CA PHE A 74 4.36 9.31 -17.27
C PHE A 74 3.04 9.61 -18.00
N TYR A 75 3.09 9.94 -19.29
CA TYR A 75 1.90 10.15 -20.11
C TYR A 75 1.00 8.91 -20.14
N LYS A 76 1.56 7.72 -20.38
CA LYS A 76 0.80 6.46 -20.39
C LYS A 76 0.22 6.11 -19.02
N ALA A 77 0.91 6.46 -17.94
CA ALA A 77 0.45 6.20 -16.58
C ALA A 77 -0.69 7.13 -16.14
N TYR A 78 -0.66 8.41 -16.53
CA TYR A 78 -1.47 9.45 -15.90
C TYR A 78 -2.18 10.41 -16.86
N GLY A 79 -1.94 10.33 -18.15
CA GLY A 79 -2.41 11.30 -19.14
C GLY A 79 -1.64 12.63 -19.09
N VAL A 80 -1.85 13.50 -20.07
CA VAL A 80 -1.04 14.71 -20.28
C VAL A 80 -0.98 15.63 -19.06
N THR A 81 -2.12 16.14 -18.62
CA THR A 81 -2.18 17.17 -17.55
C THR A 81 -1.60 16.67 -16.22
N THR A 82 -1.94 15.43 -15.83
CA THR A 82 -1.44 14.88 -14.57
C THR A 82 0.05 14.60 -14.66
N ALA A 83 0.53 14.01 -15.76
CA ALA A 83 1.94 13.74 -15.99
C ALA A 83 2.79 15.02 -15.93
N GLN A 84 2.40 16.07 -16.64
CA GLN A 84 3.10 17.36 -16.62
C GLN A 84 3.17 18.00 -15.23
N ASN A 85 2.09 17.92 -14.46
CA ASN A 85 2.12 18.36 -13.05
C ASN A 85 3.12 17.55 -12.23
N MET A 86 3.17 16.24 -12.43
CA MET A 86 4.06 15.34 -11.67
C MET A 86 5.53 15.56 -12.00
N ILE A 87 5.88 15.73 -13.28
CA ILE A 87 7.27 15.99 -13.70
C ILE A 87 7.68 17.47 -13.53
N CYS A 88 6.86 18.26 -12.85
CA CYS A 88 7.12 19.65 -12.52
C CYS A 88 7.11 20.63 -13.70
N GLY A 89 6.64 20.24 -14.88
CA GLY A 89 6.63 21.08 -16.05
C GLY A 89 6.07 20.43 -17.31
N ASN A 90 6.43 20.97 -18.45
CA ASN A 90 5.99 20.45 -19.75
C ASN A 90 6.82 19.21 -20.15
N PHE A 91 6.26 18.40 -21.03
CA PHE A 91 7.05 17.39 -21.73
C PHE A 91 8.14 18.07 -22.60
N ASP A 92 9.34 17.51 -22.59
CA ASP A 92 10.47 18.08 -23.32
C ASP A 92 11.43 16.94 -23.74
N ASP A 93 11.95 16.97 -24.94
CA ASP A 93 12.95 15.99 -25.43
C ASP A 93 14.40 16.38 -25.07
N TYR A 94 14.57 17.50 -24.35
CA TYR A 94 15.87 18.02 -23.96
C TYR A 94 16.10 17.93 -22.45
N THR A 95 16.88 16.95 -22.02
CA THR A 95 17.20 16.62 -20.62
C THR A 95 17.61 17.80 -19.74
N VAL A 96 18.23 18.84 -20.31
CA VAL A 96 18.60 20.05 -19.55
C VAL A 96 17.37 20.83 -19.10
N ASN A 97 16.36 20.91 -19.97
CA ASN A 97 15.10 21.60 -19.67
C ASN A 97 14.32 20.85 -18.59
N SER A 98 14.19 19.54 -18.73
CA SER A 98 13.52 18.68 -17.75
C SER A 98 14.18 18.76 -16.37
N ALA A 99 15.51 18.72 -16.29
CA ALA A 99 16.22 18.93 -15.05
C ALA A 99 15.95 20.30 -14.41
N LYS A 100 15.93 21.36 -15.21
CA LYS A 100 15.61 22.73 -14.75
C LYS A 100 14.20 22.85 -14.21
N GLN A 101 13.22 22.13 -14.75
CA GLN A 101 11.84 22.13 -14.26
C GLN A 101 11.78 21.61 -12.83
N TYR A 102 12.42 20.47 -12.53
CA TYR A 102 12.53 19.95 -11.16
C TYR A 102 13.27 20.91 -10.24
N GLN A 103 14.39 21.48 -10.68
CA GLN A 103 15.16 22.45 -9.88
C GLN A 103 14.32 23.68 -9.52
N LYS A 104 13.60 24.24 -10.49
CA LYS A 104 12.72 25.41 -10.29
C LYS A 104 11.60 25.13 -9.30
N LYS A 105 11.12 23.91 -9.22
CA LYS A 105 10.06 23.48 -8.30
C LYS A 105 10.55 23.01 -6.94
N GLY A 106 11.87 23.00 -6.70
CA GLY A 106 12.46 22.48 -5.47
C GLY A 106 12.36 20.94 -5.33
N ALA A 107 12.15 20.25 -6.45
CA ALA A 107 12.00 18.80 -6.54
C ALA A 107 13.28 18.11 -7.07
N TRP A 108 14.43 18.70 -6.82
CA TRP A 108 15.74 18.18 -7.20
C TRP A 108 16.51 17.68 -6.00
N TYR A 109 17.01 16.43 -6.07
CA TYR A 109 17.65 15.73 -4.94
C TYR A 109 19.01 15.15 -5.33
N THR A 110 19.84 14.88 -4.32
CA THR A 110 21.15 14.21 -4.46
C THR A 110 21.08 12.74 -4.06
N THR A 111 19.97 12.31 -3.44
CA THR A 111 19.71 10.93 -3.05
C THR A 111 18.51 10.39 -3.81
N PRO A 112 18.60 9.18 -4.42
CA PRO A 112 17.52 8.60 -5.20
C PRO A 112 16.40 8.03 -4.32
N GLU A 113 15.19 8.12 -4.84
CA GLU A 113 14.05 7.30 -4.43
C GLU A 113 13.49 6.55 -5.64
N ILE A 114 12.77 5.46 -5.39
CA ILE A 114 12.10 4.68 -6.44
C ILE A 114 11.09 5.59 -7.16
N GLY A 115 11.13 5.59 -8.49
CA GLY A 115 10.29 6.46 -9.32
C GLY A 115 10.89 7.83 -9.65
N ASP A 116 12.04 8.20 -9.08
CA ASP A 116 12.74 9.41 -9.49
C ASP A 116 13.20 9.33 -10.95
N GLN A 117 13.24 10.46 -11.62
CA GLN A 117 13.95 10.61 -12.89
C GLN A 117 15.43 10.89 -12.60
N ILE A 118 16.33 9.96 -12.92
CA ILE A 118 17.78 10.13 -12.78
C ILE A 118 18.31 10.92 -13.97
N PHE A 119 19.22 11.86 -13.69
CA PHE A 119 19.91 12.65 -14.72
C PHE A 119 21.39 12.41 -14.67
N PHE A 120 21.99 12.23 -15.86
CA PHE A 120 23.42 12.06 -16.04
C PHE A 120 24.02 13.22 -16.80
N ARG A 121 25.27 13.53 -16.48
CA ARG A 121 26.05 14.61 -17.09
C ARG A 121 27.29 14.09 -17.81
N ASN A 122 27.69 14.79 -18.84
CA ASN A 122 29.05 14.81 -19.35
C ASN A 122 29.79 16.04 -18.84
N ASP A 123 30.91 16.38 -19.42
CA ASP A 123 31.74 17.52 -18.98
C ASP A 123 31.08 18.88 -19.27
N THR A 124 30.06 18.94 -20.12
CA THR A 124 29.47 20.21 -20.59
C THR A 124 28.02 20.40 -20.11
N ARG A 125 27.23 19.34 -20.00
CA ARG A 125 25.79 19.44 -19.70
C ARG A 125 25.21 18.13 -19.18
N ILE A 126 23.97 18.18 -18.73
CA ILE A 126 23.11 17.01 -18.57
C ILE A 126 22.84 16.44 -19.96
N CYS A 127 23.10 15.15 -20.18
CA CYS A 127 23.11 14.53 -21.50
C CYS A 127 22.28 13.24 -21.61
N HIS A 128 21.82 12.70 -20.48
CA HIS A 128 21.05 11.46 -20.47
C HIS A 128 20.15 11.39 -19.22
N THR A 129 19.12 10.53 -19.31
CA THR A 129 18.13 10.34 -18.23
C THR A 129 17.51 8.95 -18.29
N GLY A 130 16.88 8.54 -17.20
CA GLY A 130 16.09 7.32 -17.06
C GLY A 130 15.21 7.36 -15.82
N LEU A 131 14.54 6.26 -15.52
CA LEU A 131 13.72 6.09 -14.33
C LEU A 131 14.45 5.22 -13.30
N VAL A 132 14.39 5.60 -12.02
CA VAL A 132 14.89 4.80 -10.90
C VAL A 132 13.90 3.67 -10.61
N GLU A 133 14.31 2.43 -10.90
CA GLU A 133 13.53 1.22 -10.64
C GLU A 133 13.73 0.71 -9.22
N ASN A 134 14.94 0.82 -8.67
CA ASN A 134 15.27 0.33 -7.33
C ASN A 134 16.51 1.01 -6.77
N VAL A 135 16.66 0.99 -5.44
CA VAL A 135 17.85 1.45 -4.72
C VAL A 135 18.22 0.40 -3.69
N ALA A 136 19.33 -0.27 -3.87
CA ALA A 136 19.78 -1.34 -2.99
C ALA A 136 21.30 -1.55 -3.07
N GLY A 137 21.92 -2.04 -1.99
CA GLY A 137 23.32 -2.46 -1.97
C GLY A 137 24.32 -1.37 -2.39
N GLY A 138 24.04 -0.10 -2.10
CA GLY A 138 24.91 1.02 -2.50
C GLY A 138 24.83 1.38 -3.98
N LYS A 139 23.80 0.89 -4.69
CA LYS A 139 23.57 1.16 -6.12
C LYS A 139 22.16 1.69 -6.36
N VAL A 140 22.02 2.46 -7.44
CA VAL A 140 20.75 2.80 -8.07
C VAL A 140 20.58 1.91 -9.32
N TYR A 141 19.41 1.34 -9.48
CA TYR A 141 18.99 0.55 -10.63
C TYR A 141 18.01 1.37 -11.44
N THR A 142 18.19 1.40 -12.76
CA THR A 142 17.44 2.27 -13.66
C THR A 142 16.85 1.51 -14.83
N ILE A 143 15.80 2.06 -15.42
CA ILE A 143 15.32 1.72 -16.76
C ILE A 143 15.51 2.95 -17.63
N GLU A 144 16.25 2.81 -18.72
CA GLU A 144 16.68 3.91 -19.56
C GLU A 144 16.28 3.66 -21.03
N GLY A 145 15.74 4.68 -21.67
CA GLY A 145 15.53 4.73 -23.13
C GLY A 145 16.76 5.28 -23.83
N ASN A 146 16.88 5.02 -25.13
CA ASN A 146 18.01 5.47 -25.98
C ASN A 146 19.38 5.09 -25.42
N THR A 147 19.49 3.89 -24.90
CA THR A 147 20.73 3.37 -24.28
C THR A 147 21.12 2.03 -24.91
N SER A 148 22.23 1.42 -24.46
CA SER A 148 22.65 0.07 -24.90
C SER A 148 22.27 -0.96 -23.83
N ASP A 149 22.31 -2.23 -24.17
CA ASP A 149 22.16 -3.36 -23.25
C ASP A 149 23.38 -3.59 -22.35
N LYS A 150 24.49 -2.89 -22.60
CA LYS A 150 25.70 -2.93 -21.79
C LYS A 150 25.50 -2.10 -20.51
N ASN A 151 25.99 -2.57 -19.37
CA ASN A 151 25.88 -1.84 -18.10
C ASN A 151 26.92 -0.68 -18.01
N VAL A 152 26.88 0.23 -18.97
CA VAL A 152 27.68 1.46 -19.06
C VAL A 152 26.75 2.60 -19.45
N LEU A 153 27.11 3.84 -19.07
CA LEU A 153 26.36 5.00 -19.53
C LEU A 153 26.52 5.18 -21.05
N GLU A 154 25.43 5.04 -21.78
CA GLU A 154 25.36 5.15 -23.22
C GLU A 154 24.15 6.02 -23.61
N PRO A 155 24.37 7.29 -23.93
CA PRO A 155 23.27 8.24 -24.16
C PRO A 155 22.66 8.18 -25.58
N ASN A 156 23.11 7.28 -26.43
CA ASN A 156 22.59 7.07 -27.79
C ASN A 156 22.80 5.63 -28.26
N GLY A 157 22.27 4.67 -27.50
CA GLY A 157 22.48 3.25 -27.74
C GLY A 157 21.33 2.53 -28.44
N GLY A 158 20.20 3.19 -28.67
CA GLY A 158 19.08 2.69 -29.47
C GLY A 158 18.15 1.66 -28.83
N CYS A 159 18.22 1.38 -27.53
CA CYS A 159 17.30 0.44 -26.87
C CYS A 159 16.76 0.95 -25.54
N VAL A 160 15.74 0.24 -25.02
CA VAL A 160 15.31 0.35 -23.61
C VAL A 160 15.99 -0.77 -22.81
N ALA A 161 16.79 -0.40 -21.82
CA ALA A 161 17.52 -1.36 -21.02
C ALA A 161 17.56 -1.05 -19.54
N ARG A 162 17.76 -2.09 -18.71
CA ARG A 162 18.08 -1.95 -17.29
C ARG A 162 19.56 -1.68 -17.09
N LYS A 163 19.86 -0.73 -16.20
CA LYS A 163 21.23 -0.36 -15.81
C LYS A 163 21.37 -0.37 -14.29
N SER A 164 22.63 -0.31 -13.84
CA SER A 164 22.90 -0.05 -12.43
C SER A 164 24.19 0.75 -12.27
N TYR A 165 24.18 1.70 -11.34
CA TYR A 165 25.32 2.56 -11.04
C TYR A 165 25.56 2.62 -9.53
N PRO A 166 26.83 2.74 -9.08
CA PRO A 166 27.12 3.09 -7.69
C PRO A 166 26.43 4.43 -7.34
N LEU A 167 25.96 4.59 -6.13
CA LEU A 167 25.32 5.86 -5.69
C LEU A 167 26.26 7.07 -5.80
N ASN A 168 27.56 6.84 -5.71
CA ASN A 168 28.60 7.86 -5.85
C ASN A 168 29.16 7.96 -7.28
N TYR A 169 28.46 7.44 -8.29
CA TYR A 169 28.93 7.52 -9.68
C TYR A 169 29.02 8.96 -10.13
N ALA A 170 30.24 9.41 -10.49
CA ALA A 170 30.57 10.82 -10.72
C ALA A 170 29.75 11.49 -11.87
N LYS A 171 29.18 10.70 -12.76
CA LYS A 171 28.34 11.20 -13.85
C LYS A 171 26.86 11.39 -13.47
N ILE A 172 26.41 10.98 -12.29
CA ILE A 172 25.09 11.31 -11.81
C ILE A 172 25.06 12.80 -11.50
N ALA A 173 24.16 13.55 -12.15
CA ALA A 173 23.96 14.96 -11.92
C ALA A 173 22.99 15.22 -10.75
N GLY A 174 22.01 14.37 -10.59
CA GLY A 174 20.99 14.42 -9.55
C GLY A 174 19.71 13.69 -9.94
N TYR A 175 18.68 13.86 -9.15
CA TYR A 175 17.40 13.17 -9.27
C TYR A 175 16.27 14.19 -9.23
N GLY A 176 15.47 14.22 -10.28
CA GLY A 176 14.18 14.90 -10.29
C GLY A 176 13.14 13.99 -9.66
N ARG A 177 12.49 14.45 -8.58
CA ARG A 177 11.44 13.69 -7.90
C ARG A 177 10.08 14.13 -8.39
N PRO A 178 9.37 13.27 -9.14
CA PRO A 178 8.02 13.59 -9.56
C PRO A 178 7.09 13.81 -8.36
N LEU A 179 6.11 14.68 -8.52
CA LEU A 179 5.14 14.96 -7.48
C LEU A 179 4.11 13.82 -7.41
N TYR A 180 4.56 12.65 -7.02
CA TYR A 180 3.67 11.57 -6.67
C TYR A 180 2.73 12.02 -5.55
N ASP A 181 1.51 11.50 -5.56
CA ASP A 181 0.68 11.65 -4.36
C ASP A 181 1.57 11.20 -3.21
N LYS A 182 1.73 12.06 -2.20
CA LYS A 182 2.49 11.63 -1.02
C LYS A 182 1.90 10.27 -0.66
N ALA A 183 2.70 9.21 -0.71
CA ALA A 183 2.36 8.02 0.01
C ALA A 183 1.98 8.56 1.39
N GLU A 184 0.70 8.46 1.76
CA GLU A 184 0.35 8.63 3.16
C GLU A 184 1.43 7.81 3.82
N SER A 185 2.30 8.46 4.59
CA SER A 185 3.53 7.87 5.19
C SER A 185 3.18 6.44 5.47
N VAL A 186 3.96 5.44 5.00
CA VAL A 186 3.61 4.04 5.25
C VAL A 186 3.34 4.04 6.73
N GLN A 187 2.07 4.15 7.08
CA GLN A 187 1.66 4.23 8.46
C GLN A 187 2.15 2.89 8.94
N SER A 188 3.20 2.90 9.76
CA SER A 188 3.78 1.65 10.24
C SER A 188 2.70 1.03 11.08
N TYR A 189 1.86 0.25 10.41
CA TYR A 189 0.78 -0.45 11.06
C TYR A 189 1.36 -1.36 12.12
N ILE A 190 0.87 -1.22 13.33
CA ILE A 190 1.14 -2.22 14.34
C ILE A 190 0.36 -3.47 13.94
N GLN A 191 1.09 -4.51 13.53
CA GLN A 191 0.52 -5.77 13.03
C GLN A 191 -0.02 -6.60 14.17
N GLY A 192 -1.21 -7.16 14.01
CA GLY A 192 -1.87 -8.00 14.96
C GLY A 192 -2.62 -9.17 14.34
N ILE A 193 -3.16 -9.98 15.21
CA ILE A 193 -4.07 -11.10 14.90
C ILE A 193 -5.21 -11.12 15.91
N ASP A 194 -6.36 -11.64 15.51
CA ASP A 194 -7.35 -12.07 16.46
C ASP A 194 -7.58 -13.57 16.38
N VAL A 195 -7.82 -14.18 17.53
CA VAL A 195 -7.81 -15.62 17.70
C VAL A 195 -8.90 -16.11 18.65
N ASN A 196 -9.30 -17.35 18.43
CA ASN A 196 -10.20 -18.10 19.29
C ASN A 196 -9.80 -19.59 19.29
N GLU A 197 -10.61 -20.44 19.87
CA GLU A 197 -10.32 -21.88 19.94
C GLU A 197 -10.15 -22.59 18.59
N ALA A 198 -10.58 -22.00 17.48
CA ALA A 198 -10.44 -22.58 16.16
C ALA A 198 -8.97 -22.63 15.68
N GLN A 199 -8.11 -21.74 16.16
CA GLN A 199 -6.68 -21.76 15.86
C GLN A 199 -5.90 -22.84 16.64
N GLY A 200 -6.55 -23.46 17.65
CA GLY A 200 -5.91 -24.52 18.45
C GLY A 200 -4.70 -24.04 19.26
N VAL A 201 -3.67 -24.86 19.29
CA VAL A 201 -2.41 -24.52 19.99
C VAL A 201 -1.56 -23.65 19.07
N ILE A 202 -1.26 -22.43 19.53
CA ILE A 202 -0.45 -21.44 18.82
C ILE A 202 0.97 -21.42 19.39
N ASP A 203 1.98 -21.36 18.53
CA ASP A 203 3.37 -21.08 18.90
C ASP A 203 3.61 -19.56 18.85
N PHE A 204 3.51 -18.92 20.01
CA PHE A 204 3.63 -17.46 20.11
C PHE A 204 5.06 -16.91 19.92
N GLU A 205 6.09 -17.78 20.02
CA GLU A 205 7.45 -17.37 19.66
C GLU A 205 7.53 -17.09 18.15
N GLN A 206 7.07 -18.05 17.32
CA GLN A 206 7.04 -17.88 15.88
C GLN A 206 6.10 -16.72 15.45
N VAL A 207 4.96 -16.54 16.13
CA VAL A 207 4.04 -15.41 15.90
C VAL A 207 4.74 -14.09 16.12
N LYS A 208 5.49 -13.94 17.21
CA LYS A 208 6.26 -12.73 17.51
C LYS A 208 7.39 -12.48 16.51
N GLU A 209 8.14 -13.54 16.14
CA GLU A 209 9.20 -13.47 15.12
C GLU A 209 8.65 -13.06 13.74
N ALA A 210 7.41 -13.44 13.42
CA ALA A 210 6.70 -13.01 12.22
C ALA A 210 6.29 -11.53 12.24
N GLY A 211 6.63 -10.78 13.29
CA GLY A 211 6.39 -9.33 13.40
C GLY A 211 5.03 -8.95 13.99
N ILE A 212 4.24 -9.90 14.49
CA ILE A 212 3.00 -9.62 15.20
C ILE A 212 3.34 -8.94 16.54
N LYS A 213 2.60 -7.86 16.85
CA LYS A 213 2.81 -7.05 18.05
C LYS A 213 1.64 -7.10 19.02
N PHE A 214 0.43 -7.39 18.56
CA PHE A 214 -0.74 -7.52 19.43
C PHE A 214 -1.61 -8.71 19.04
N VAL A 215 -2.33 -9.23 20.02
CA VAL A 215 -3.26 -10.35 19.88
C VAL A 215 -4.60 -9.99 20.54
N CYS A 216 -5.69 -10.09 19.79
CA CYS A 216 -7.02 -10.00 20.35
C CYS A 216 -7.63 -11.41 20.52
N MET A 217 -8.08 -11.75 21.70
CA MET A 217 -8.51 -13.12 22.03
C MET A 217 -10.02 -13.14 22.32
N ARG A 218 -10.75 -14.13 21.78
CA ARG A 218 -12.13 -14.34 22.20
C ARG A 218 -12.18 -14.64 23.70
N SER A 219 -12.94 -13.85 24.47
CA SER A 219 -13.10 -14.02 25.90
C SER A 219 -14.00 -15.21 26.25
N THR A 220 -15.28 -15.12 25.89
CA THR A 220 -16.28 -16.14 26.20
C THR A 220 -17.04 -16.60 24.94
N ARG A 221 -17.47 -17.85 24.98
CA ARG A 221 -18.35 -18.46 23.98
C ARG A 221 -19.79 -17.97 24.14
N LYS A 222 -20.67 -18.34 23.20
CA LYS A 222 -22.13 -18.10 23.30
C LYS A 222 -22.73 -18.63 24.61
N SER A 223 -22.23 -19.74 25.11
CA SER A 223 -22.68 -20.35 26.39
C SER A 223 -22.28 -19.59 27.64
N GLY A 224 -21.55 -18.48 27.53
CA GLY A 224 -20.95 -17.75 28.65
C GLY A 224 -19.68 -18.38 29.22
N LYS A 225 -19.33 -19.61 28.81
CA LYS A 225 -18.08 -20.28 29.24
C LYS A 225 -16.88 -19.60 28.57
N PRO A 226 -15.71 -19.57 29.23
CA PRO A 226 -14.47 -19.11 28.63
C PRO A 226 -14.15 -19.82 27.33
N ASP A 227 -13.48 -19.12 26.40
CA ASP A 227 -12.85 -19.77 25.25
C ASP A 227 -11.80 -20.77 25.74
N ALA A 228 -11.68 -21.93 25.07
CA ALA A 228 -10.85 -23.04 25.54
C ALA A 228 -9.37 -22.68 25.66
N TYR A 229 -8.90 -21.75 24.86
CA TYR A 229 -7.50 -21.35 24.82
C TYR A 229 -7.23 -19.97 25.42
N PHE A 230 -8.25 -19.27 25.93
CA PHE A 230 -8.10 -17.90 26.42
C PHE A 230 -6.97 -17.78 27.46
N GLU A 231 -7.01 -18.57 28.53
CA GLU A 231 -6.02 -18.50 29.62
C GLU A 231 -4.60 -18.84 29.14
N ARG A 232 -4.49 -19.86 28.30
CA ARG A 232 -3.22 -20.24 27.70
C ARG A 232 -2.66 -19.14 26.81
N ASN A 233 -3.47 -18.63 25.89
CA ASN A 233 -3.04 -17.61 24.95
C ASN A 233 -2.68 -16.30 25.66
N LEU A 234 -3.41 -15.92 26.70
CA LEU A 234 -3.09 -14.77 27.53
C LEU A 234 -1.74 -14.94 28.25
N ALA A 235 -1.50 -16.11 28.85
CA ALA A 235 -0.23 -16.40 29.52
C ALA A 235 0.96 -16.29 28.54
N GLU A 236 0.81 -16.83 27.34
CA GLU A 236 1.83 -16.74 26.28
C GLU A 236 2.05 -15.30 25.80
N CYS A 237 0.98 -14.51 25.62
CA CYS A 237 1.11 -13.08 25.25
C CYS A 237 1.91 -12.32 26.30
N ILE A 238 1.66 -12.58 27.58
CA ILE A 238 2.40 -11.95 28.70
C ILE A 238 3.88 -12.38 28.67
N ASP A 239 4.15 -13.67 28.56
CA ASP A 239 5.52 -14.22 28.50
C ASP A 239 6.30 -13.63 27.32
N LYS A 240 5.69 -13.57 26.16
CA LYS A 240 6.33 -13.05 24.93
C LYS A 240 6.30 -11.51 24.82
N ARG A 241 5.68 -10.82 25.78
CA ARG A 241 5.53 -9.34 25.78
C ARG A 241 4.84 -8.83 24.50
N LEU A 242 3.78 -9.53 24.10
CA LEU A 242 2.87 -9.06 23.07
C LEU A 242 1.78 -8.21 23.72
N ASP A 243 1.36 -7.15 23.08
CA ASP A 243 0.17 -6.42 23.49
C ASP A 243 -1.06 -7.31 23.32
N TYR A 244 -2.05 -7.19 24.21
CA TYR A 244 -3.21 -8.06 24.16
C TYR A 244 -4.50 -7.33 24.50
N SER A 245 -5.58 -7.83 23.95
CA SER A 245 -6.96 -7.42 24.22
C SER A 245 -7.88 -8.63 24.11
N CYS A 246 -9.17 -8.44 24.43
CA CYS A 246 -10.14 -9.49 24.18
C CYS A 246 -11.38 -8.95 23.48
N PHE A 247 -12.11 -9.86 22.82
CA PHE A 247 -13.41 -9.56 22.24
C PHE A 247 -14.50 -10.49 22.78
N LYS A 248 -15.74 -10.01 22.77
CA LYS A 248 -16.94 -10.77 23.05
C LYS A 248 -17.87 -10.68 21.85
N TYR A 249 -18.13 -11.80 21.20
CA TYR A 249 -19.13 -11.88 20.15
C TYR A 249 -20.53 -11.69 20.73
N ALA A 250 -21.29 -10.72 20.22
CA ALA A 250 -22.58 -10.30 20.73
C ALA A 250 -23.71 -11.27 20.32
N TYR A 251 -24.43 -11.80 21.27
CA TYR A 251 -25.64 -12.57 21.06
C TYR A 251 -26.85 -11.98 21.78
N ALA A 252 -26.65 -10.98 22.63
CA ALA A 252 -27.65 -10.35 23.45
C ALA A 252 -28.77 -9.72 22.61
N LYS A 253 -30.02 -9.98 22.99
CA LYS A 253 -31.19 -9.40 22.33
C LYS A 253 -31.97 -8.42 23.23
N SER A 254 -31.53 -8.27 24.45
CA SER A 254 -32.05 -7.33 25.44
C SER A 254 -30.90 -6.69 26.21
N HIS A 255 -31.20 -5.60 26.92
CA HIS A 255 -30.20 -4.96 27.81
C HIS A 255 -29.73 -5.90 28.91
N GLU A 256 -30.64 -6.75 29.42
CA GLU A 256 -30.31 -7.73 30.46
C GLU A 256 -29.36 -8.80 29.91
N ASP A 257 -29.63 -9.36 28.75
CA ASP A 257 -28.72 -10.32 28.09
C ASP A 257 -27.33 -9.69 27.89
N ALA A 258 -27.26 -8.41 27.50
CA ALA A 258 -26.02 -7.71 27.28
C ALA A 258 -25.21 -7.52 28.58
N ARG A 259 -25.88 -7.25 29.71
CA ARG A 259 -25.24 -7.21 31.04
C ARG A 259 -24.71 -8.59 31.44
N ILE A 260 -25.48 -9.65 31.21
CA ILE A 260 -25.04 -11.02 31.49
C ILE A 260 -23.79 -11.37 30.67
N GLU A 261 -23.73 -10.93 29.40
CA GLU A 261 -22.53 -11.10 28.58
C GLU A 261 -21.34 -10.30 29.14
N ALA A 262 -21.56 -9.06 29.60
CA ALA A 262 -20.52 -8.23 30.22
C ALA A 262 -20.01 -8.88 31.53
N ASP A 263 -20.90 -9.31 32.41
CA ASP A 263 -20.55 -10.02 33.64
C ASP A 263 -19.71 -11.24 33.39
N GLY A 264 -20.04 -12.00 32.33
CA GLY A 264 -19.26 -13.17 31.93
C GLY A 264 -17.81 -12.81 31.57
N VAL A 265 -17.60 -11.70 30.86
CA VAL A 265 -16.26 -11.19 30.52
C VAL A 265 -15.55 -10.64 31.75
N ILE A 266 -16.22 -9.80 32.55
CA ILE A 266 -15.66 -9.19 33.75
C ILE A 266 -15.20 -10.28 34.74
N ASN A 267 -16.05 -11.29 34.96
CA ASN A 267 -15.74 -12.42 35.85
C ASN A 267 -14.57 -13.26 35.33
N LEU A 268 -14.42 -13.42 34.01
CA LEU A 268 -13.27 -14.11 33.41
C LEU A 268 -11.99 -13.28 33.62
N LEU A 269 -12.04 -11.98 33.35
CA LEU A 269 -10.86 -11.12 33.43
C LEU A 269 -10.43 -10.83 34.86
N LYS A 270 -11.37 -10.75 35.79
CA LYS A 270 -11.13 -10.34 37.17
C LYS A 270 -10.44 -8.97 37.20
N ASP A 271 -9.21 -8.91 37.74
CA ASP A 271 -8.45 -7.65 37.83
C ASP A 271 -7.45 -7.48 36.67
N ARG A 272 -7.43 -8.36 35.69
CA ARG A 272 -6.51 -8.31 34.53
C ARG A 272 -6.98 -7.23 33.56
N LYS A 273 -6.37 -6.07 33.60
CA LYS A 273 -6.74 -4.93 32.77
C LYS A 273 -6.27 -5.11 31.33
N MET A 274 -7.22 -5.10 30.39
CA MET A 274 -7.00 -5.12 28.95
C MET A 274 -8.20 -4.46 28.24
N PRO A 275 -8.04 -3.97 27.00
CA PRO A 275 -9.18 -3.52 26.20
C PRO A 275 -10.16 -4.64 25.90
N ILE A 276 -11.47 -4.31 25.95
CA ILE A 276 -12.56 -5.21 25.58
C ILE A 276 -13.28 -4.68 24.36
N TRP A 277 -13.43 -5.53 23.35
CA TRP A 277 -14.15 -5.22 22.12
C TRP A 277 -15.50 -5.95 22.11
N TYR A 278 -16.59 -5.22 21.91
CA TYR A 278 -17.90 -5.83 21.69
C TYR A 278 -18.11 -6.05 20.19
N ASP A 279 -18.22 -7.29 19.78
CA ASP A 279 -18.22 -7.72 18.38
C ASP A 279 -19.66 -7.82 17.86
N LEU A 280 -20.07 -6.82 17.07
CA LEU A 280 -21.40 -6.62 16.55
C LEU A 280 -21.49 -7.01 15.07
N GLU A 281 -21.75 -8.27 14.77
CA GLU A 281 -21.89 -8.74 13.38
C GLU A 281 -22.93 -9.87 13.19
N ASP A 282 -23.54 -10.35 14.28
CA ASP A 282 -24.52 -11.42 14.19
C ASP A 282 -25.82 -10.94 13.52
N SER A 283 -26.17 -11.55 12.40
CA SER A 283 -27.38 -11.22 11.63
C SER A 283 -28.67 -11.33 12.42
N THR A 284 -28.69 -12.14 13.50
CA THR A 284 -29.86 -12.27 14.39
C THR A 284 -30.15 -11.03 15.24
N LEU A 285 -29.22 -10.07 15.27
CA LEU A 285 -29.39 -8.77 15.94
C LEU A 285 -30.03 -7.72 15.03
N VAL A 286 -30.00 -7.92 13.70
CA VAL A 286 -30.55 -6.97 12.71
C VAL A 286 -32.01 -6.57 12.99
N PRO A 287 -32.91 -7.49 13.41
CA PRO A 287 -34.29 -7.12 13.75
C PRO A 287 -34.45 -6.15 14.91
N LEU A 288 -33.42 -5.94 15.75
CA LEU A 288 -33.46 -4.95 16.83
C LEU A 288 -33.44 -3.51 16.29
N GLY A 289 -33.03 -3.30 15.04
CA GLY A 289 -32.82 -1.97 14.47
C GLY A 289 -31.66 -1.22 15.13
N LYS A 290 -31.38 -0.01 14.65
CA LYS A 290 -30.27 0.80 15.17
C LYS A 290 -30.40 1.12 16.66
N ASP A 291 -31.59 1.44 17.11
CA ASP A 291 -31.85 1.83 18.51
C ASP A 291 -31.67 0.64 19.45
N GLY A 292 -32.16 -0.55 19.07
CA GLY A 292 -31.98 -1.76 19.86
C GLY A 292 -30.51 -2.22 19.91
N ILE A 293 -29.80 -2.12 18.79
CA ILE A 293 -28.37 -2.40 18.73
C ILE A 293 -27.58 -1.40 19.59
N GLU A 294 -27.93 -0.11 19.54
CA GLU A 294 -27.34 0.91 20.43
C GLU A 294 -27.60 0.55 21.90
N GLY A 295 -28.84 0.20 22.24
CA GLY A 295 -29.23 -0.13 23.62
C GLY A 295 -28.43 -1.31 24.22
N ILE A 296 -28.33 -2.44 23.48
CA ILE A 296 -27.53 -3.59 23.95
C ILE A 296 -26.04 -3.26 24.02
N THR A 297 -25.54 -2.47 23.08
CA THR A 297 -24.14 -2.03 23.06
C THR A 297 -23.81 -1.17 24.26
N LEU A 298 -24.66 -0.20 24.57
CA LEU A 298 -24.48 0.66 25.74
C LEU A 298 -24.56 -0.11 27.06
N ALA A 299 -25.46 -1.10 27.12
CA ALA A 299 -25.58 -1.94 28.32
C ALA A 299 -24.30 -2.74 28.56
N PHE A 300 -23.77 -3.42 27.51
CA PHE A 300 -22.50 -4.18 27.61
C PHE A 300 -21.31 -3.30 27.94
N LEU A 301 -21.09 -2.23 27.12
CA LEU A 301 -19.93 -1.37 27.27
C LEU A 301 -19.99 -0.54 28.59
N GLY A 302 -21.19 -0.22 29.05
CA GLY A 302 -21.41 0.46 30.33
C GLY A 302 -20.89 -0.38 31.49
N GLU A 303 -21.37 -1.61 31.67
CA GLU A 303 -20.92 -2.53 32.70
C GLU A 303 -19.40 -2.75 32.69
N CYS A 304 -18.83 -3.00 31.49
CA CYS A 304 -17.38 -3.18 31.36
C CYS A 304 -16.60 -1.91 31.76
N LYS A 305 -17.11 -0.72 31.38
CA LYS A 305 -16.48 0.56 31.71
C LYS A 305 -16.59 0.90 33.21
N ASP A 306 -17.72 0.61 33.83
CA ASP A 306 -17.94 0.82 35.25
C ASP A 306 -17.04 -0.12 36.09
N ALA A 307 -16.72 -1.32 35.55
CA ALA A 307 -15.70 -2.21 36.10
C ALA A 307 -14.25 -1.76 35.80
N GLY A 308 -14.06 -0.62 35.13
CA GLY A 308 -12.75 0.01 34.87
C GLY A 308 -11.98 -0.54 33.70
N TYR A 309 -12.66 -1.11 32.69
CA TYR A 309 -12.05 -1.57 31.46
C TYR A 309 -12.11 -0.50 30.36
N ASP A 310 -11.10 -0.48 29.51
CA ASP A 310 -11.14 0.26 28.25
C ASP A 310 -12.00 -0.53 27.24
N VAL A 311 -12.90 0.15 26.53
CA VAL A 311 -13.91 -0.52 25.70
C VAL A 311 -13.98 0.04 24.30
N GLY A 312 -14.28 -0.83 23.32
CA GLY A 312 -14.50 -0.47 21.94
C GLY A 312 -15.50 -1.39 21.25
N ILE A 313 -15.79 -1.10 20.00
CA ILE A 313 -16.74 -1.85 19.18
C ILE A 313 -16.00 -2.43 17.98
N TYR A 314 -16.13 -3.76 17.79
CA TYR A 314 -15.77 -4.38 16.52
C TYR A 314 -17.03 -4.60 15.70
N CYS A 315 -16.93 -4.36 14.40
CA CYS A 315 -17.92 -4.77 13.41
C CYS A 315 -17.32 -4.75 12.01
N ASN A 316 -18.01 -5.37 11.03
CA ASN A 316 -17.63 -5.19 9.64
C ASN A 316 -18.11 -3.84 9.09
N LYS A 317 -17.52 -3.42 7.94
CA LYS A 317 -17.83 -2.11 7.34
C LYS A 317 -19.31 -1.92 7.00
N ASN A 318 -20.01 -2.98 6.58
CA ASN A 318 -21.45 -2.91 6.30
C ASN A 318 -22.26 -2.62 7.59
N TRP A 319 -21.89 -3.25 8.71
CA TRP A 319 -22.52 -2.99 10.00
C TRP A 319 -22.25 -1.56 10.46
N TYR A 320 -21.02 -1.11 10.36
CA TYR A 320 -20.66 0.26 10.71
C TYR A 320 -21.50 1.29 9.94
N ASP A 321 -21.70 1.11 8.64
CA ASP A 321 -22.43 2.05 7.81
C ASP A 321 -23.96 2.01 8.06
N ASN A 322 -24.53 0.82 8.21
CA ASN A 322 -25.97 0.62 8.12
C ASN A 322 -26.65 0.37 9.46
N TYR A 323 -25.98 -0.21 10.46
CA TYR A 323 -26.61 -0.65 11.71
C TYR A 323 -26.09 0.07 12.96
N ILE A 324 -24.87 0.65 12.92
CA ILE A 324 -24.33 1.42 14.03
C ILE A 324 -24.89 2.84 13.99
N SER A 325 -25.37 3.33 15.14
CA SER A 325 -25.87 4.69 15.26
C SER A 325 -24.75 5.75 15.24
N ASP A 326 -25.11 6.97 14.89
CA ASP A 326 -24.16 8.09 14.92
C ASP A 326 -23.69 8.43 16.34
N TYR A 327 -24.52 8.16 17.34
CA TYR A 327 -24.14 8.32 18.73
C TYR A 327 -22.97 7.41 19.10
N LEU A 328 -23.07 6.11 18.81
CA LEU A 328 -21.99 5.16 19.05
C LEU A 328 -20.71 5.54 18.27
N LYS A 329 -20.85 5.91 16.98
CA LYS A 329 -19.72 6.35 16.15
C LYS A 329 -18.98 7.55 16.69
N ASN A 330 -19.69 8.45 17.37
CA ASN A 330 -19.08 9.65 17.98
C ASN A 330 -18.44 9.37 19.34
N LYS A 331 -18.93 8.37 20.08
CA LYS A 331 -18.59 8.13 21.48
C LYS A 331 -17.53 7.07 21.72
N PHE A 332 -17.48 6.05 20.86
CA PHE A 332 -16.61 4.89 21.06
C PHE A 332 -15.60 4.74 19.93
N LYS A 333 -14.51 4.03 20.21
CA LYS A 333 -13.52 3.62 19.21
C LYS A 333 -13.98 2.35 18.50
N PHE A 334 -13.57 2.22 17.23
CA PHE A 334 -13.97 1.13 16.36
C PHE A 334 -12.78 0.36 15.80
N TRP A 335 -12.94 -0.95 15.79
CA TRP A 335 -12.14 -1.89 15.04
C TRP A 335 -13.02 -2.45 13.91
N ILE A 336 -12.64 -2.19 12.66
CA ILE A 336 -13.50 -2.45 11.49
C ILE A 336 -12.93 -3.54 10.60
N ALA A 337 -13.73 -4.60 10.37
CA ALA A 337 -13.40 -5.57 9.34
C ALA A 337 -13.81 -5.05 7.95
N ARG A 338 -12.84 -5.03 7.04
CA ARG A 338 -13.07 -4.76 5.63
C ARG A 338 -12.02 -5.44 4.79
N TYR A 339 -12.38 -6.52 4.16
CA TYR A 339 -11.49 -7.33 3.34
C TYR A 339 -11.53 -6.84 1.89
N GLY A 340 -10.37 -6.71 1.25
CA GLY A 340 -10.30 -6.48 -0.18
C GLY A 340 -10.53 -7.79 -0.95
N LYS A 341 -9.47 -8.32 -1.54
CA LYS A 341 -9.48 -9.66 -2.16
C LYS A 341 -9.51 -10.80 -1.13
N ASN A 342 -9.35 -10.47 0.15
CA ASN A 342 -9.25 -11.42 1.25
C ASN A 342 -8.20 -12.53 1.01
N ASN A 343 -7.00 -12.10 0.62
CA ASN A 343 -5.87 -12.96 0.25
C ASN A 343 -4.68 -12.87 1.22
N GLY A 344 -4.86 -12.26 2.38
CA GLY A 344 -3.80 -12.08 3.37
C GLY A 344 -2.98 -10.80 3.24
N GLU A 345 -3.24 -9.97 2.21
CA GLU A 345 -2.49 -8.76 1.93
C GLU A 345 -3.27 -7.50 2.32
N ILE A 346 -2.56 -6.49 2.84
CA ILE A 346 -3.12 -5.16 3.06
C ILE A 346 -3.33 -4.48 1.69
N MET A 347 -4.55 -4.01 1.48
CA MET A 347 -4.90 -3.24 0.29
C MET A 347 -5.48 -1.89 0.73
N GLU A 348 -4.67 -0.83 0.72
CA GLU A 348 -5.02 0.51 1.21
C GLU A 348 -6.33 1.07 0.64
N LEU A 349 -6.68 0.69 -0.59
CA LEU A 349 -7.97 1.05 -1.21
C LEU A 349 -9.17 0.63 -0.35
N TYR A 350 -9.02 -0.44 0.45
CA TYR A 350 -10.07 -0.97 1.31
C TYR A 350 -9.95 -0.53 2.76
N LYS A 351 -8.95 0.31 3.10
CA LYS A 351 -8.85 0.88 4.45
C LYS A 351 -10.18 1.52 4.84
N PRO A 352 -10.79 1.12 5.97
CA PRO A 352 -12.07 1.66 6.37
C PRO A 352 -11.93 3.14 6.72
N LYS A 353 -12.88 3.95 6.22
CA LYS A 353 -12.97 5.37 6.54
C LYS A 353 -14.21 5.60 7.41
N GLY A 354 -14.07 6.42 8.43
CA GLY A 354 -15.15 6.75 9.36
C GLY A 354 -14.61 7.41 10.62
N LYS A 355 -15.55 7.75 11.55
CA LYS A 355 -15.21 8.36 12.83
C LYS A 355 -14.68 7.31 13.80
N ASN A 356 -13.65 7.69 14.56
CA ASN A 356 -13.08 6.90 15.65
C ASN A 356 -12.66 5.46 15.28
N ILE A 357 -12.32 5.22 14.01
CA ILE A 357 -11.76 3.93 13.58
C ILE A 357 -10.28 3.92 13.97
N VAL A 358 -9.89 3.00 14.83
CA VAL A 358 -8.53 2.88 15.38
C VAL A 358 -7.83 1.59 14.97
N ALA A 359 -8.59 0.61 14.45
CA ALA A 359 -8.08 -0.68 14.01
C ALA A 359 -8.82 -1.18 12.77
N TRP A 360 -8.13 -1.99 11.99
CA TRP A 360 -8.65 -2.58 10.76
C TRP A 360 -8.29 -4.06 10.68
N GLN A 361 -9.29 -4.94 10.64
CA GLN A 361 -9.12 -6.33 10.27
C GLN A 361 -9.20 -6.42 8.74
N TYR A 362 -8.06 -6.68 8.09
CA TYR A 362 -7.95 -6.57 6.64
C TYR A 362 -8.11 -7.90 5.89
N THR A 363 -8.06 -9.03 6.60
CA THR A 363 -8.27 -10.36 6.02
C THR A 363 -8.64 -11.39 7.08
N SER A 364 -9.45 -12.37 6.69
CA SER A 364 -9.72 -13.59 7.45
C SER A 364 -8.97 -14.81 6.90
N LYS A 365 -8.04 -14.60 5.97
CA LYS A 365 -7.25 -15.65 5.31
C LYS A 365 -5.74 -15.42 5.45
N GLY A 366 -5.34 -14.77 6.54
CA GLY A 366 -3.94 -14.59 6.85
C GLY A 366 -3.22 -15.93 7.14
N ARG A 367 -1.92 -15.93 6.88
CA ARG A 367 -1.02 -17.01 7.29
C ARG A 367 0.06 -16.40 8.17
N VAL A 368 0.23 -16.96 9.35
CA VAL A 368 1.23 -16.51 10.32
C VAL A 368 2.00 -17.75 10.81
N PRO A 369 3.32 -17.74 10.76
CA PRO A 369 4.14 -18.79 11.39
C PRO A 369 3.69 -19.03 12.84
N GLY A 370 3.63 -20.27 13.26
CA GLY A 370 3.14 -20.65 14.58
C GLY A 370 1.64 -20.92 14.68
N ILE A 371 0.86 -20.65 13.60
CA ILE A 371 -0.59 -20.90 13.54
C ILE A 371 -0.90 -21.86 12.39
N THR A 372 -1.61 -22.94 12.70
CA THR A 372 -2.08 -23.89 11.69
C THR A 372 -3.36 -23.34 11.03
N GLY A 373 -3.34 -23.22 9.71
CA GLY A 373 -4.53 -22.75 8.97
C GLY A 373 -4.60 -21.23 8.78
N ASN A 374 -5.80 -20.72 8.60
CA ASN A 374 -6.07 -19.28 8.45
C ASN A 374 -6.20 -18.62 9.82
N VAL A 375 -5.79 -17.36 9.88
CA VAL A 375 -5.99 -16.49 11.02
C VAL A 375 -6.38 -15.09 10.53
N ASP A 376 -7.23 -14.44 11.29
CA ASP A 376 -7.59 -13.04 11.06
C ASP A 376 -6.38 -12.13 11.31
N ARG A 377 -6.15 -11.18 10.40
CA ARG A 377 -5.03 -10.25 10.53
C ARG A 377 -5.51 -8.81 10.61
N ASP A 378 -4.88 -8.10 11.52
CA ASP A 378 -5.27 -6.79 11.97
C ASP A 378 -4.13 -5.81 11.93
N VAL A 379 -4.51 -4.54 11.87
CA VAL A 379 -3.58 -3.43 12.06
C VAL A 379 -4.19 -2.37 12.98
N LEU A 380 -3.36 -1.80 13.86
CA LEU A 380 -3.68 -0.57 14.58
C LEU A 380 -3.10 0.63 13.82
N TYR A 381 -3.78 1.77 13.91
CA TYR A 381 -3.40 3.03 13.26
C TYR A 381 -2.52 3.91 14.13
#